data_1bf12943ccff76ca69edc462067303b6
#
_entry.id   1bf12943ccff76ca69edc462067303b6
#
_cell.length_a   1.000
_cell.length_b   1.000
_cell.length_c   1.000
_cell.angle_alpha   90.00
_cell.angle_beta   90.00
_cell.angle_gamma   90.00
#
_symmetry.space_group_name_H-M   'P 1'
#
loop_
_entity.id
_entity.type
_entity.pdbx_description
1 polymer ?
#
loop_
_entity_poly.entity_id
_entity_poly.type
_entity_poly.pdbx_seq_one_letter_code
_entity_poly.pdbx_strand_id
1 'polypeptide(L)' 'MKGFRSLIVWQKSHDLALIVYRSTEGFPKSEQFGVTSQLRRAALSIPTNIAEGSGRKSNKEYAHFLNIAM' A
#
# COMPACT_ATOMS: atom_id res chain seq x y z
N MET A 1 -8.36 11.33 -8.61
CA MET A 1 -8.59 10.17 -9.47
C MET A 1 -9.62 10.49 -10.53
N LYS A 2 -9.42 9.95 -11.71
CA LYS A 2 -10.35 10.18 -12.80
C LYS A 2 -11.30 8.99 -12.90
N GLY A 3 -12.57 9.28 -12.71
CA GLY A 3 -13.62 8.31 -12.95
C GLY A 3 -13.89 7.34 -11.83
N PHE A 4 -15.08 6.80 -11.88
CA PHE A 4 -15.63 5.91 -10.88
C PHE A 4 -14.87 4.58 -10.79
N ARG A 5 -14.47 4.05 -11.95
CA ARG A 5 -13.74 2.77 -11.99
C ARG A 5 -12.37 2.87 -11.34
N SER A 6 -11.68 3.98 -11.57
CA SER A 6 -10.37 4.22 -10.94
C SER A 6 -10.49 4.30 -9.43
N LEU A 7 -11.56 4.90 -8.94
CA LEU A 7 -11.81 4.98 -7.50
C LEU A 7 -12.04 3.58 -6.90
N ILE A 8 -12.81 2.75 -7.57
CA ILE A 8 -13.06 1.38 -7.10
C ILE A 8 -11.77 0.57 -7.08
N VAL A 9 -10.99 0.65 -8.14
CA VAL A 9 -9.72 -0.09 -8.23
C VAL A 9 -8.76 0.39 -7.15
N TRP A 10 -8.69 1.70 -6.93
CA TRP A 10 -7.85 2.24 -5.87
C TRP A 10 -8.28 1.71 -4.51
N GLN A 11 -9.58 1.73 -4.23
CA GLN A 11 -10.11 1.28 -2.94
C GLN A 11 -9.78 -0.19 -2.70
N LYS A 12 -9.95 -1.04 -3.70
CA LYS A 12 -9.65 -2.46 -3.56
C LYS A 12 -8.16 -2.72 -3.35
N SER A 13 -7.31 -2.00 -4.09
CA SER A 13 -5.87 -2.15 -3.94
C SER A 13 -5.39 -1.61 -2.59
N HIS A 14 -6.02 -0.56 -2.09
CA HIS A 14 -5.75 -0.02 -0.77
C HIS A 14 -6.10 -1.06 0.32
N ASP A 15 -7.26 -1.69 0.19
CA ASP A 15 -7.69 -2.73 1.14
C ASP A 15 -6.71 -3.90 1.15
N LEU A 16 -6.24 -4.31 -0.02
CA LEU A 16 -5.24 -5.37 -0.12
C LEU A 16 -3.93 -4.97 0.56
N ALA A 17 -3.50 -3.73 0.38
CA ALA A 17 -2.29 -3.24 1.03
C ALA A 17 -2.42 -3.28 2.55
N LEU A 18 -3.58 -2.92 3.08
CA LEU A 18 -3.83 -3.02 4.52
C LEU A 18 -3.74 -4.46 5.00
N ILE A 19 -4.30 -5.40 4.25
CA ILE A 19 -4.23 -6.82 4.60
C ILE A 19 -2.78 -7.29 4.66
N VAL A 20 -1.98 -6.91 3.66
CA VAL A 20 -0.57 -7.29 3.63
C VAL A 20 0.19 -6.70 4.81
N TYR A 21 -0.05 -5.45 5.14
CA TYR A 21 0.62 -4.82 6.27
C TYR A 21 0.27 -5.51 7.59
N ARG A 22 -1.00 -5.81 7.80
CA ARG A 22 -1.44 -6.52 9.02
C ARG A 22 -0.89 -7.93 9.08
N SER A 23 -0.90 -8.64 7.96
CA SER A 23 -0.41 -10.02 7.91
C SER A 23 1.09 -10.09 8.18
N THR A 24 1.85 -9.10 7.72
CA THR A 24 3.31 -9.10 7.90
C THR A 24 3.75 -8.61 9.27
N GLU A 25 2.86 -8.06 10.07
CA GLU A 25 3.21 -7.65 11.44
C GLU A 25 3.69 -8.83 12.29
N GLY A 26 3.18 -10.03 12.02
CA GLY A 26 3.58 -11.23 12.74
C GLY A 26 4.82 -11.90 12.19
N PHE A 27 5.43 -11.38 11.14
CA PHE A 27 6.63 -11.96 10.56
C PHE A 27 7.84 -11.70 11.45
N PRO A 28 8.84 -12.62 11.44
CA PRO A 28 10.06 -12.41 12.23
C PRO A 28 10.77 -11.12 11.86
N LYS A 29 11.41 -10.49 12.84
CA LYS A 29 12.20 -9.27 12.59
C LYS A 29 13.32 -9.52 11.60
N SER A 30 13.85 -10.73 11.53
CA SER A 30 14.89 -11.09 10.56
C SER A 30 14.44 -10.91 9.12
N GLU A 31 13.12 -10.89 8.86
CA GLU A 31 12.56 -10.72 7.53
C GLU A 31 12.20 -9.26 7.21
N GLN A 32 12.43 -8.35 8.16
CA GLN A 32 12.02 -6.96 8.02
C GLN A 32 12.58 -6.28 6.76
N PHE A 33 13.83 -6.55 6.44
CA PHE A 33 14.49 -5.97 5.27
C PHE A 33 14.51 -6.91 4.06
N GLY A 34 13.89 -8.08 4.18
CA GLY A 34 13.77 -9.06 3.10
C GLY A 34 12.32 -9.22 2.66
N VAL A 35 11.72 -10.37 3.03
CA VAL A 35 10.37 -10.73 2.57
C VAL A 35 9.33 -9.71 2.98
N THR A 36 9.33 -9.26 4.22
CA THR A 36 8.35 -8.28 4.69
C THR A 36 8.43 -7.00 3.87
N SER A 37 9.63 -6.47 3.68
CA SER A 37 9.84 -5.25 2.91
C SER A 37 9.35 -5.42 1.47
N GLN A 38 9.70 -6.53 0.84
CA GLN A 38 9.31 -6.79 -0.55
C GLN A 38 7.80 -6.94 -0.71
N LEU A 39 7.15 -7.64 0.21
CA LEU A 39 5.70 -7.80 0.19
C LEU A 39 4.99 -6.46 0.34
N ARG A 40 5.44 -5.64 1.27
CA ARG A 40 4.85 -4.33 1.50
C ARG A 40 5.03 -3.40 0.31
N ARG A 41 6.21 -3.40 -0.29
CA ARG A 41 6.47 -2.62 -1.50
C ARG A 41 5.58 -3.04 -2.65
N ALA A 42 5.46 -4.34 -2.88
CA ALA A 42 4.61 -4.87 -3.94
C ALA A 42 3.15 -4.47 -3.70
N ALA A 43 2.67 -4.60 -2.47
CA ALA A 43 1.28 -4.26 -2.14
C ALA A 43 0.99 -2.78 -2.32
N LEU A 44 1.97 -1.91 -2.05
CA LEU A 44 1.80 -0.46 -2.19
C LEU A 44 1.89 0.01 -3.64
N SER A 45 2.52 -0.77 -4.51
CA SER A 45 2.80 -0.31 -5.88
C SER A 45 1.53 0.02 -6.67
N ILE A 46 0.47 -0.78 -6.50
CA ILE A 46 -0.77 -0.57 -7.26
C ILE A 46 -1.52 0.68 -6.80
N PRO A 47 -1.89 0.81 -5.51
CA PRO A 47 -2.62 2.01 -5.08
C PRO A 47 -1.78 3.28 -5.25
N THR A 48 -0.46 3.19 -5.06
CA THR A 48 0.41 4.34 -5.24
C THR A 48 0.45 4.80 -6.69
N ASN A 49 0.58 3.86 -7.63
CA ASN A 49 0.61 4.19 -9.05
C ASN A 49 -0.72 4.81 -9.49
N ILE A 50 -1.83 4.31 -8.99
CA ILE A 50 -3.13 4.88 -9.29
C ILE A 50 -3.24 6.30 -8.72
N ALA A 51 -2.81 6.49 -7.48
CA ALA A 51 -2.86 7.79 -6.83
C ALA A 51 -1.94 8.82 -7.50
N GLU A 52 -0.74 8.41 -7.89
CA GLU A 52 0.18 9.29 -8.60
C GLU A 52 -0.34 9.67 -9.96
N GLY A 53 -0.99 8.73 -10.65
CA GLY A 53 -1.63 9.02 -11.93
C GLY A 53 -2.74 10.06 -11.84
N SER A 54 -3.30 10.26 -10.65
CA SER A 54 -4.31 11.30 -10.42
C SER A 54 -3.76 12.52 -9.68
N GLY A 55 -2.43 12.63 -9.54
CA GLY A 55 -1.78 13.76 -8.90
C GLY A 55 -1.89 13.79 -7.38
N ARG A 56 -2.09 12.63 -6.79
CA ARG A 56 -2.25 12.53 -5.34
C ARG A 56 -0.93 12.23 -4.62
N LYS A 57 -1.00 11.53 -3.51
CA LYS A 57 0.11 11.32 -2.59
C LYS A 57 1.27 10.54 -3.18
N SER A 58 2.47 10.83 -2.72
CA SER A 58 3.66 10.07 -3.05
C SER A 58 3.66 8.71 -2.35
N ASN A 59 4.55 7.82 -2.78
CA ASN A 59 4.77 6.52 -2.13
C ASN A 59 5.03 6.66 -0.64
N LYS A 60 5.90 7.60 -0.29
CA LYS A 60 6.32 7.81 1.09
C LYS A 60 5.15 8.25 1.96
N GLU A 61 4.36 9.18 1.47
CA GLU A 61 3.20 9.68 2.20
C GLU A 61 2.15 8.58 2.38
N TYR A 62 1.94 7.77 1.34
CA TYR A 62 0.98 6.69 1.41
C TYR A 62 1.38 5.63 2.43
N ALA A 63 2.65 5.24 2.44
CA ALA A 63 3.16 4.28 3.39
C ALA A 63 3.03 4.79 4.82
N HIS A 64 3.32 6.07 5.05
CA HIS A 64 3.16 6.70 6.35
C HIS A 64 1.70 6.68 6.80
N PHE A 65 0.79 7.02 5.90
CA PHE A 65 -0.65 6.99 6.18
C PHE A 65 -1.11 5.59 6.60
N LEU A 66 -0.65 4.55 5.91
CA LEU A 66 -1.01 3.18 6.26
C LEU A 66 -0.49 2.79 7.64
N ASN A 67 0.71 3.20 7.98
CA ASN A 67 1.28 2.90 9.28
C ASN A 67 0.49 3.55 10.41
N ILE A 68 0.00 4.77 10.20
CA ILE A 68 -0.83 5.45 11.19
C ILE A 68 -2.20 4.76 11.31
N ALA A 69 -2.76 4.34 10.20
CA ALA A 69 -4.09 3.71 10.18
C ALA A 69 -4.11 2.33 10.82
N MET A 70 -2.96 1.70 10.95
CA MET A 70 -2.83 0.37 11.53
C MET A 70 -2.35 0.42 12.96
#